data_631d00ffb1741c6a9752dda340be255a
#
_entry.id   631d00ffb1741c6a9752dda340be255a
#
_cell.length_a   1.000
_cell.length_b   1.000
_cell.length_c   1.000
_cell.angle_alpha   90.00
_cell.angle_beta   90.00
_cell.angle_gamma   90.00
#
_symmetry.space_group_name_H-M   'P 1'
#
loop_
_entity.id
_entity.type
_entity.pdbx_description
1 polymer ?
#
loop_
_entity_poly.entity_id
_entity_poly.type
_entity_poly.pdbx_seq_one_letter_code
_entity_poly.pdbx_strand_id
1 'polypeptide(L)'
;MKFLTKKNVFDAALERINFLFDEFPHVVAGISGGKDSTIIFELTMRIARERGRLPLTVFFLDQEAEWTATVNQVRRIMYLPDVRPMWMQMPIHLDNAASFVTKFLECWDPKEKANWCHEQDPVSIKENTYGTTRFKELFPAIFAKEYAGQKVCVLSGVRCEESPARFLGLTQESTYKWITWGKRLTAPDQYTFHPIYDWSYVDVWHAIHSEKWPYNEIYDYQYRYGM
;
A
#
# COMPACT_ATOMS: atom_id res chain seq x y z
N MET A 1 -5.17 -1.75 -25.31
CA MET A 1 -6.36 -2.57 -25.59
C MET A 1 -6.47 -3.61 -24.48
N LYS A 2 -7.63 -3.81 -23.85
CA LYS A 2 -7.87 -4.90 -22.90
C LYS A 2 -8.25 -6.16 -23.69
N PHE A 3 -7.62 -7.27 -23.40
CA PHE A 3 -8.00 -8.58 -23.95
C PHE A 3 -8.83 -9.34 -22.91
N LEU A 4 -10.02 -9.76 -23.31
CA LEU A 4 -10.85 -10.61 -22.46
C LEU A 4 -10.29 -12.04 -22.51
N THR A 5 -10.00 -12.60 -21.35
CA THR A 5 -9.56 -13.98 -21.18
C THR A 5 -10.69 -14.83 -20.58
N LYS A 6 -10.52 -16.15 -20.55
CA LYS A 6 -11.47 -17.04 -19.86
C LYS A 6 -11.36 -17.00 -18.32
N LYS A 7 -10.33 -16.34 -17.79
CA LYS A 7 -10.07 -16.23 -16.36
C LYS A 7 -10.61 -14.89 -15.85
N ASN A 8 -11.32 -14.89 -14.75
CA ASN A 8 -11.74 -13.67 -14.09
C ASN A 8 -10.56 -12.97 -13.39
N VAL A 9 -10.71 -11.69 -13.12
CA VAL A 9 -9.63 -10.86 -12.54
C VAL A 9 -9.30 -11.25 -11.09
N PHE A 10 -10.25 -11.79 -10.34
CA PHE A 10 -10.07 -12.23 -8.95
C PHE A 10 -9.12 -13.43 -8.88
N ASP A 11 -9.40 -14.49 -9.65
CA ASP A 11 -8.56 -15.68 -9.71
C ASP A 11 -7.17 -15.33 -10.27
N ALA A 12 -7.10 -14.45 -11.26
CA ALA A 12 -5.83 -13.96 -11.80
C ALA A 12 -5.00 -13.22 -10.75
N ALA A 13 -5.61 -12.41 -9.89
CA ALA A 13 -4.92 -11.73 -8.80
C ALA A 13 -4.40 -12.71 -7.74
N LEU A 14 -5.19 -13.71 -7.36
CA LEU A 14 -4.75 -14.78 -6.43
C LEU A 14 -3.54 -15.55 -6.98
N GLU A 15 -3.56 -15.92 -8.27
CA GLU A 15 -2.42 -16.60 -8.89
C GLU A 15 -1.16 -15.73 -8.92
N ARG A 16 -1.30 -14.43 -9.23
CA ARG A 16 -0.18 -13.48 -9.19
C ARG A 16 0.41 -13.37 -7.81
N ILE A 17 -0.41 -13.26 -6.78
CA ILE A 17 0.04 -13.20 -5.39
C ILE A 17 0.70 -14.51 -4.99
N ASN A 18 0.10 -15.67 -5.33
CA ASN A 18 0.71 -16.98 -5.10
C ASN A 18 2.10 -17.10 -5.72
N PHE A 19 2.26 -16.67 -6.98
CA PHE A 19 3.55 -16.63 -7.67
C PHE A 19 4.57 -15.76 -6.90
N LEU A 20 4.16 -14.60 -6.40
CA LEU A 20 5.06 -13.74 -5.62
C LEU A 20 5.47 -14.37 -4.28
N PHE A 21 4.60 -15.14 -3.65
CA PHE A 21 4.96 -15.92 -2.46
C PHE A 21 5.96 -17.04 -2.75
N ASP A 22 6.00 -17.59 -3.98
CA ASP A 22 7.02 -18.56 -4.39
C ASP A 22 8.37 -17.87 -4.66
N GLU A 23 8.33 -16.67 -5.22
CA GLU A 23 9.53 -15.94 -5.65
C GLU A 23 10.22 -15.15 -4.54
N PHE A 24 9.45 -14.71 -3.52
CA PHE A 24 9.94 -13.79 -2.50
C PHE A 24 9.77 -14.38 -1.09
N PRO A 25 10.88 -14.49 -0.33
CA PRO A 25 10.81 -14.90 1.07
C PRO A 25 10.06 -13.88 1.93
N HIS A 26 10.05 -12.61 1.54
CA HIS A 26 9.34 -11.55 2.24
C HIS A 26 8.32 -10.90 1.31
N VAL A 27 7.04 -11.06 1.64
CA VAL A 27 5.90 -10.42 0.97
C VAL A 27 5.24 -9.49 1.97
N VAL A 28 5.12 -8.23 1.61
CA VAL A 28 4.56 -7.16 2.45
C VAL A 28 3.31 -6.61 1.79
N ALA A 29 2.21 -6.48 2.52
CA ALA A 29 1.02 -5.78 2.03
C ALA A 29 1.13 -4.28 2.33
N GLY A 30 1.26 -3.47 1.28
CA GLY A 30 1.23 -2.01 1.38
C GLY A 30 -0.21 -1.50 1.35
N ILE A 31 -0.64 -0.80 2.39
CA ILE A 31 -1.98 -0.24 2.49
C ILE A 31 -1.96 1.28 2.50
N SER A 32 -3.08 1.89 2.12
CA SER A 32 -3.35 3.33 2.20
C SER A 32 -4.67 3.64 2.89
N GLY A 33 -5.33 2.61 3.46
CA GLY A 33 -6.67 2.75 4.02
C GLY A 33 -7.78 2.90 2.97
N GLY A 34 -7.46 2.95 1.67
CA GLY A 34 -8.45 3.01 0.59
C GLY A 34 -8.95 1.62 0.14
N LYS A 35 -10.00 1.60 -0.69
CA LYS A 35 -10.65 0.36 -1.18
C LYS A 35 -9.71 -0.58 -1.93
N ASP A 36 -8.85 -0.03 -2.79
CA ASP A 36 -7.92 -0.83 -3.60
C ASP A 36 -6.84 -1.49 -2.74
N SER A 37 -6.33 -0.79 -1.75
CA SER A 37 -5.38 -1.34 -0.78
C SER A 37 -6.03 -2.33 0.20
N THR A 38 -7.32 -2.19 0.48
CA THR A 38 -8.10 -3.20 1.21
C THR A 38 -8.12 -4.53 0.46
N ILE A 39 -8.39 -4.50 -0.86
CA ILE A 39 -8.32 -5.71 -1.72
C ILE A 39 -6.94 -6.37 -1.62
N ILE A 40 -5.86 -5.59 -1.75
CA ILE A 40 -4.50 -6.13 -1.67
C ILE A 40 -4.26 -6.79 -0.32
N PHE A 41 -4.66 -6.13 0.77
CA PHE A 41 -4.53 -6.72 2.10
C PHE A 41 -5.29 -8.05 2.22
N GLU A 42 -6.56 -8.09 1.86
CA GLU A 42 -7.41 -9.28 2.03
C GLU A 42 -6.94 -10.45 1.16
N LEU A 43 -6.61 -10.21 -0.12
CA LEU A 43 -6.09 -11.26 -1.01
C LEU A 43 -4.72 -11.77 -0.52
N THR A 44 -3.83 -10.87 -0.08
CA THR A 44 -2.50 -11.26 0.41
C THR A 44 -2.60 -12.03 1.72
N MET A 45 -3.47 -11.60 2.64
CA MET A 45 -3.73 -12.28 3.91
C MET A 45 -4.30 -13.69 3.68
N ARG A 46 -5.25 -13.85 2.74
CA ARG A 46 -5.79 -15.15 2.33
C ARG A 46 -4.68 -16.10 1.91
N ILE A 47 -3.81 -15.70 0.99
CA ILE A 47 -2.69 -16.52 0.52
C ILE A 47 -1.66 -16.77 1.64
N ALA A 48 -1.37 -15.77 2.47
CA ALA A 48 -0.45 -15.94 3.60
C ALA A 48 -0.95 -17.01 4.58
N ARG A 49 -2.26 -17.03 4.88
CA ARG A 49 -2.90 -18.07 5.71
C ARG A 49 -2.83 -19.44 5.06
N GLU A 50 -3.21 -19.57 3.79
CA GLU A 50 -3.18 -20.83 3.04
C GLU A 50 -1.77 -21.43 2.99
N ARG A 51 -0.74 -20.58 2.96
CA ARG A 51 0.67 -21.00 2.91
C ARG A 51 1.36 -21.12 4.28
N GLY A 52 0.65 -20.84 5.37
CA GLY A 52 1.23 -20.84 6.71
C GLY A 52 2.31 -19.78 6.92
N ARG A 53 2.25 -18.66 6.17
CA ARG A 53 3.24 -17.58 6.21
C ARG A 53 2.71 -16.37 6.99
N LEU A 54 2.36 -16.63 8.24
CA LEU A 54 1.92 -15.60 9.20
C LEU A 54 2.99 -15.36 10.27
N PRO A 55 3.02 -14.17 10.92
CA PRO A 55 2.17 -13.02 10.64
C PRO A 55 2.54 -12.32 9.31
N LEU A 56 1.53 -11.80 8.60
CA LEU A 56 1.75 -11.00 7.40
C LEU A 56 2.23 -9.59 7.79
N THR A 57 3.35 -9.15 7.22
CA THR A 57 3.78 -7.75 7.40
C THR A 57 2.88 -6.83 6.58
N VAL A 58 2.30 -5.82 7.25
CA VAL A 58 1.45 -4.79 6.63
C VAL A 58 2.11 -3.43 6.83
N PHE A 59 2.36 -2.73 5.71
CA PHE A 59 3.05 -1.45 5.68
C PHE A 59 2.08 -0.30 5.43
N PHE A 60 2.17 0.76 6.24
CA PHE A 60 1.51 2.04 6.02
C PHE A 60 2.45 3.20 6.35
N LEU A 61 2.63 4.12 5.40
CA LEU A 61 3.37 5.36 5.60
C LEU A 61 2.37 6.49 5.83
N ASP A 62 2.18 6.84 7.09
CA ASP A 62 1.18 7.79 7.55
C ASP A 62 1.68 9.24 7.36
N GLN A 63 0.94 10.01 6.59
CA GLN A 63 1.24 11.40 6.28
C GLN A 63 0.59 12.40 7.25
N GLU A 64 0.15 11.94 8.42
CA GLU A 64 -0.51 12.71 9.49
C GLU A 64 -1.89 13.26 9.09
N ALA A 65 -2.00 13.98 7.98
CA ALA A 65 -3.23 14.63 7.53
C ALA A 65 -4.21 13.64 6.84
N GLU A 66 -4.43 12.49 7.47
CA GLU A 66 -5.36 11.46 7.01
C GLU A 66 -6.76 11.66 7.60
N TRP A 67 -7.78 11.31 6.84
CA TRP A 67 -9.16 11.29 7.35
C TRP A 67 -9.30 10.32 8.52
N THR A 68 -10.07 10.67 9.54
CA THR A 68 -10.34 9.80 10.70
C THR A 68 -10.83 8.42 10.27
N ALA A 69 -11.69 8.34 9.26
CA ALA A 69 -12.16 7.06 8.71
C ALA A 69 -11.00 6.23 8.10
N THR A 70 -10.03 6.89 7.46
CA THR A 70 -8.82 6.23 6.93
C THR A 70 -7.95 5.68 8.06
N VAL A 71 -7.69 6.49 9.09
CA VAL A 71 -6.93 6.06 10.29
C VAL A 71 -7.62 4.88 10.97
N ASN A 72 -8.94 4.91 11.10
CA ASN A 72 -9.73 3.82 11.70
C ASN A 72 -9.64 2.53 10.88
N GLN A 73 -9.70 2.62 9.55
CA GLN A 73 -9.53 1.46 8.67
C GLN A 73 -8.12 0.86 8.78
N VAL A 74 -7.09 1.71 8.80
CA VAL A 74 -5.69 1.27 9.01
C VAL A 74 -5.54 0.62 10.38
N ARG A 75 -6.05 1.26 11.44
CA ARG A 75 -5.99 0.73 12.80
C ARG A 75 -6.66 -0.64 12.89
N ARG A 76 -7.86 -0.81 12.30
CA ARG A 76 -8.55 -2.11 12.24
C ARG A 76 -7.65 -3.21 11.67
N ILE A 77 -6.90 -2.91 10.60
CA ILE A 77 -6.00 -3.87 9.96
C ILE A 77 -4.76 -4.14 10.83
N MET A 78 -4.12 -3.08 11.34
CA MET A 78 -2.85 -3.18 12.08
C MET A 78 -2.97 -3.92 13.41
N TYR A 79 -4.17 -4.00 14.00
CA TYR A 79 -4.43 -4.72 15.25
C TYR A 79 -4.93 -6.16 15.06
N LEU A 80 -4.99 -6.67 13.84
CA LEU A 80 -5.33 -8.08 13.62
C LEU A 80 -4.21 -8.99 14.14
N PRO A 81 -4.54 -10.13 14.79
CA PRO A 81 -3.54 -11.02 15.41
C PRO A 81 -2.55 -11.61 14.40
N ASP A 82 -2.99 -11.80 13.15
CA ASP A 82 -2.17 -12.36 12.07
C ASP A 82 -1.34 -11.29 11.32
N VAL A 83 -1.31 -10.04 11.80
CA VAL A 83 -0.60 -8.92 11.20
C VAL A 83 0.63 -8.55 12.02
N ARG A 84 1.75 -8.39 11.32
CA ARG A 84 2.93 -7.67 11.83
C ARG A 84 2.84 -6.22 11.35
N PRO A 85 2.49 -5.26 12.22
CA PRO A 85 2.31 -3.88 11.82
C PRO A 85 3.65 -3.21 11.51
N MET A 86 3.67 -2.47 10.42
CA MET A 86 4.76 -1.59 10.01
C MET A 86 4.16 -0.22 9.67
N TRP A 87 3.58 0.40 10.69
CA TRP A 87 2.89 1.69 10.63
C TRP A 87 3.87 2.82 10.94
N MET A 88 4.23 3.59 9.91
CA MET A 88 5.21 4.67 10.02
C MET A 88 4.52 5.99 10.35
N GLN A 89 4.61 6.43 11.60
CA GLN A 89 4.14 7.73 12.10
C GLN A 89 5.34 8.51 12.66
N MET A 90 6.18 8.98 11.77
CA MET A 90 7.48 9.60 12.09
C MET A 90 7.70 10.85 11.25
N PRO A 91 8.65 11.72 11.57
CA PRO A 91 8.90 12.96 10.83
C PRO A 91 9.10 12.73 9.31
N ILE A 92 8.25 13.35 8.50
CA ILE A 92 8.23 13.23 7.02
C ILE A 92 8.05 14.63 6.42
N HIS A 93 8.77 14.90 5.34
CA HIS A 93 8.59 16.08 4.52
C HIS A 93 7.87 15.73 3.21
N LEU A 94 6.68 16.32 3.02
CA LEU A 94 5.92 16.24 1.77
C LEU A 94 6.25 17.44 0.89
N ASP A 95 6.42 17.21 -0.42
CA ASP A 95 6.59 18.31 -1.38
C ASP A 95 5.33 19.19 -1.38
N ASN A 96 5.47 20.49 -1.12
CA ASN A 96 4.37 21.45 -1.15
C ASN A 96 4.29 22.14 -2.51
N ALA A 97 3.39 21.68 -3.36
CA ALA A 97 3.15 22.29 -4.67
C ALA A 97 2.27 23.55 -4.62
N ALA A 98 1.65 23.85 -3.48
CA ALA A 98 0.73 24.97 -3.32
C ALA A 98 1.41 26.29 -2.87
N SER A 99 2.69 26.25 -2.49
CA SER A 99 3.42 27.41 -1.97
C SER A 99 4.79 27.56 -2.62
N PHE A 100 5.12 28.79 -3.00
CA PHE A 100 6.47 29.15 -3.46
C PHE A 100 7.43 29.46 -2.29
N VAL A 101 6.90 29.71 -1.10
CA VAL A 101 7.67 30.08 0.10
C VAL A 101 8.02 28.87 0.94
N THR A 102 7.03 28.03 1.20
CA THR A 102 7.18 26.82 2.01
C THR A 102 7.33 25.62 1.10
N LYS A 103 8.55 25.09 0.94
CA LYS A 103 8.86 23.98 0.02
C LYS A 103 8.28 22.64 0.46
N PHE A 104 8.14 22.44 1.77
CA PHE A 104 7.70 21.18 2.35
C PHE A 104 6.60 21.42 3.38
N LEU A 105 5.67 20.47 3.46
CA LEU A 105 4.81 20.29 4.62
C LEU A 105 5.50 19.28 5.53
N GLU A 106 5.66 19.64 6.79
CA GLU A 106 6.26 18.75 7.79
C GLU A 106 5.16 17.99 8.52
N CYS A 107 5.21 16.66 8.45
CA CYS A 107 4.31 15.76 9.17
C CYS A 107 5.05 15.18 10.38
N TRP A 108 4.32 14.96 11.46
CA TRP A 108 4.85 14.37 12.69
C TRP A 108 6.05 15.12 13.28
N ASP A 109 6.12 16.45 13.10
CA ASP A 109 7.18 17.25 13.73
C ASP A 109 6.97 17.23 15.26
N PRO A 110 7.95 16.70 16.06
CA PRO A 110 7.83 16.64 17.50
C PRO A 110 7.70 18.02 18.18
N LYS A 111 8.17 19.09 17.52
CA LYS A 111 8.07 20.47 18.02
C LYS A 111 6.64 21.01 17.91
N GLU A 112 5.88 20.50 16.95
CA GLU A 112 4.51 20.91 16.64
C GLU A 112 3.44 19.91 17.12
N LYS A 113 3.78 19.08 18.11
CA LYS A 113 2.91 18.00 18.60
C LYS A 113 1.49 18.46 18.99
N ALA A 114 1.36 19.70 19.48
CA ALA A 114 0.06 20.27 19.84
C ALA A 114 -0.86 20.52 18.61
N ASN A 115 -0.27 20.57 17.41
CA ASN A 115 -0.94 20.86 16.13
C ASN A 115 -1.12 19.60 15.27
N TRP A 116 -0.72 18.41 15.72
CA TRP A 116 -0.91 17.19 14.98
C TRP A 116 -2.38 16.91 14.71
N CYS A 117 -2.68 16.42 13.51
CA CYS A 117 -4.05 16.11 13.08
C CYS A 117 -4.68 14.97 13.89
N HIS A 118 -3.86 14.07 14.43
CA HIS A 118 -4.26 13.00 15.35
C HIS A 118 -3.04 12.50 16.15
N GLU A 119 -3.28 11.70 17.18
CA GLU A 119 -2.22 11.11 17.97
C GLU A 119 -1.53 9.94 17.24
N GLN A 120 -0.25 9.75 17.53
CA GLN A 120 0.47 8.56 17.09
C GLN A 120 -0.07 7.31 17.78
N ASP A 121 -0.30 6.27 17.00
CA ASP A 121 -0.81 5.00 17.49
C ASP A 121 0.26 4.27 18.33
N PRO A 122 -0.12 3.54 19.40
CA PRO A 122 0.83 2.77 20.22
C PRO A 122 1.68 1.76 19.45
N VAL A 123 1.15 1.14 18.38
CA VAL A 123 1.88 0.13 17.60
C VAL A 123 2.73 0.72 16.48
N SER A 124 2.70 2.04 16.30
CA SER A 124 3.43 2.71 15.22
C SER A 124 4.92 2.88 15.51
N ILE A 125 5.70 2.98 14.44
CA ILE A 125 7.12 3.34 14.44
C ILE A 125 7.20 4.86 14.39
N LYS A 126 7.78 5.47 15.44
CA LYS A 126 7.74 6.93 15.69
C LYS A 126 9.05 7.63 15.37
N GLU A 127 10.15 6.88 15.32
CA GLU A 127 11.47 7.43 15.09
C GLU A 127 11.90 7.21 13.64
N ASN A 128 12.32 8.29 12.97
CA ASN A 128 12.88 8.20 11.63
C ASN A 128 14.38 7.94 11.70
N THR A 129 14.77 6.70 11.50
CA THR A 129 16.15 6.23 11.48
C THR A 129 16.66 5.87 10.08
N TYR A 130 15.97 6.33 9.01
CA TYR A 130 16.18 5.90 7.64
C TYR A 130 17.07 6.84 6.79
N GLY A 131 17.64 7.88 7.42
CA GLY A 131 18.61 8.77 6.78
C GLY A 131 18.01 9.82 5.83
N THR A 132 16.69 9.83 5.65
CA THR A 132 15.96 10.83 4.88
C THR A 132 14.58 11.07 5.49
N THR A 133 14.07 12.30 5.34
CA THR A 133 12.69 12.66 5.70
C THR A 133 11.81 12.87 4.47
N ARG A 134 12.40 12.92 3.26
CA ARG A 134 11.65 13.16 2.03
C ARG A 134 10.76 11.98 1.68
N PHE A 135 9.47 12.21 1.54
CA PHE A 135 8.47 11.17 1.29
C PHE A 135 8.84 10.23 0.13
N LYS A 136 9.27 10.78 -1.02
CA LYS A 136 9.61 9.98 -2.21
C LYS A 136 10.84 9.07 -2.01
N GLU A 137 11.77 9.48 -1.14
CA GLU A 137 13.00 8.75 -0.85
C GLU A 137 12.81 7.78 0.33
N LEU A 138 11.87 8.11 1.22
CA LEU A 138 11.69 7.41 2.49
C LEU A 138 11.19 5.97 2.28
N PHE A 139 10.21 5.76 1.39
CA PHE A 139 9.68 4.44 1.10
C PHE A 139 10.79 3.44 0.69
N PRO A 140 11.62 3.70 -0.35
CA PRO A 140 12.72 2.80 -0.68
C PRO A 140 13.78 2.70 0.42
N ALA A 141 14.06 3.79 1.18
CA ALA A 141 15.03 3.76 2.27
C ALA A 141 14.59 2.85 3.44
N ILE A 142 13.29 2.85 3.77
CA ILE A 142 12.72 1.94 4.77
C ILE A 142 12.98 0.50 4.37
N PHE A 143 12.60 0.10 3.15
CA PHE A 143 12.77 -1.28 2.71
C PHE A 143 14.23 -1.66 2.53
N ALA A 144 15.10 -0.75 2.10
CA ALA A 144 16.53 -0.97 2.02
C ALA A 144 17.15 -1.28 3.39
N LYS A 145 16.67 -0.64 4.46
CA LYS A 145 17.15 -0.88 5.82
C LYS A 145 16.53 -2.11 6.46
N GLU A 146 15.20 -2.22 6.45
CA GLU A 146 14.47 -3.30 7.14
C GLU A 146 14.72 -4.67 6.52
N TYR A 147 15.00 -4.73 5.22
CA TYR A 147 15.26 -5.95 4.46
C TYR A 147 16.64 -5.94 3.80
N ALA A 148 17.64 -5.38 4.49
CA ALA A 148 19.01 -5.30 3.97
C ALA A 148 19.55 -6.69 3.55
N GLY A 149 19.96 -6.83 2.29
CA GLY A 149 20.48 -8.08 1.73
C GLY A 149 19.42 -9.19 1.55
N GLN A 150 18.14 -8.87 1.69
CA GLN A 150 17.05 -9.84 1.56
C GLN A 150 16.16 -9.51 0.35
N LYS A 151 15.61 -10.56 -0.25
CA LYS A 151 14.68 -10.44 -1.36
C LYS A 151 13.27 -10.18 -0.80
N VAL A 152 12.70 -9.00 -1.11
CA VAL A 152 11.39 -8.57 -0.61
C VAL A 152 10.54 -7.96 -1.72
N CYS A 153 9.24 -8.18 -1.65
CA CYS A 153 8.27 -7.45 -2.45
C CYS A 153 7.17 -6.83 -1.61
N VAL A 154 6.76 -5.63 -2.02
CA VAL A 154 5.62 -4.91 -1.46
C VAL A 154 4.48 -4.95 -2.46
N LEU A 155 3.31 -5.39 -2.03
CA LEU A 155 2.12 -5.43 -2.86
C LEU A 155 1.28 -4.18 -2.62
N SER A 156 0.81 -3.53 -3.68
CA SER A 156 -0.03 -2.35 -3.57
C SER A 156 -1.15 -2.32 -4.60
N GLY A 157 -2.19 -1.53 -4.31
CA GLY A 157 -3.46 -1.51 -5.04
C GLY A 157 -3.50 -0.57 -6.25
N VAL A 158 -2.38 -0.31 -6.93
CA VAL A 158 -2.37 0.56 -8.11
C VAL A 158 -2.99 -0.16 -9.31
N ARG A 159 -3.88 0.55 -10.04
CA ARG A 159 -4.60 0.01 -11.21
C ARG A 159 -4.38 0.85 -12.46
N CYS A 160 -4.37 0.19 -13.62
CA CYS A 160 -4.24 0.82 -14.93
C CYS A 160 -5.36 1.84 -15.22
N GLU A 161 -6.56 1.59 -14.70
CA GLU A 161 -7.74 2.43 -14.94
C GLU A 161 -7.65 3.81 -14.27
N GLU A 162 -6.80 3.98 -13.28
CA GLU A 162 -6.73 5.23 -12.51
C GLU A 162 -6.13 6.40 -13.29
N SER A 163 -5.23 6.15 -14.23
CA SER A 163 -4.70 7.17 -15.12
C SER A 163 -3.94 6.59 -16.33
N PRO A 164 -3.83 7.33 -17.44
CA PRO A 164 -2.98 6.95 -18.59
C PRO A 164 -1.52 6.70 -18.19
N ALA A 165 -0.97 7.48 -17.28
CA ALA A 165 0.40 7.32 -16.81
C ALA A 165 0.59 5.99 -16.06
N ARG A 166 -0.39 5.58 -15.22
CA ARG A 166 -0.38 4.28 -14.54
C ARG A 166 -0.52 3.14 -15.53
N PHE A 167 -1.42 3.27 -16.52
CA PHE A 167 -1.55 2.29 -17.58
C PHE A 167 -0.21 2.04 -18.29
N LEU A 168 0.47 3.09 -18.73
CA LEU A 168 1.78 2.97 -19.39
C LEU A 168 2.82 2.33 -18.46
N GLY A 169 2.94 2.82 -17.23
CA GLY A 169 3.94 2.33 -16.25
C GLY A 169 3.74 0.88 -15.83
N LEU A 170 2.54 0.31 -16.01
CA LEU A 170 2.23 -1.07 -15.61
C LEU A 170 2.17 -2.06 -16.78
N THR A 171 2.32 -1.60 -18.03
CA THR A 171 2.10 -2.46 -19.20
C THR A 171 3.23 -2.44 -20.22
N GLN A 172 4.21 -1.53 -20.11
CA GLN A 172 5.22 -1.35 -21.17
C GLN A 172 6.47 -2.18 -20.98
N GLU A 173 7.06 -2.19 -19.77
CA GLU A 173 8.36 -2.80 -19.54
C GLU A 173 8.29 -3.89 -18.47
N SER A 174 8.94 -5.02 -18.75
CA SER A 174 9.12 -6.06 -17.74
C SER A 174 10.13 -5.63 -16.69
N THR A 175 9.72 -5.65 -15.42
CA THR A 175 10.54 -5.24 -14.27
C THR A 175 11.11 -6.41 -13.49
N TYR A 176 10.43 -7.55 -13.53
CA TYR A 176 10.86 -8.79 -12.89
C TYR A 176 10.40 -9.99 -13.72
N LYS A 177 11.33 -10.75 -14.29
CA LYS A 177 11.03 -11.84 -15.23
C LYS A 177 10.12 -11.30 -16.37
N TRP A 178 8.90 -11.83 -16.49
CA TRP A 178 7.89 -11.42 -17.49
C TRP A 178 6.89 -10.39 -16.94
N ILE A 179 7.01 -10.00 -15.66
CA ILE A 179 6.05 -9.10 -15.00
C ILE A 179 6.28 -7.65 -15.41
N THR A 180 5.22 -7.00 -15.90
CA THR A 180 5.18 -5.56 -16.23
C THR A 180 4.55 -4.72 -15.12
N TRP A 181 3.63 -5.32 -14.33
CA TRP A 181 2.86 -4.68 -13.27
C TRP A 181 3.64 -4.57 -11.95
N GLY A 182 4.86 -4.09 -12.04
CA GLY A 182 5.73 -3.89 -10.89
C GLY A 182 6.79 -2.83 -11.14
N LYS A 183 7.56 -2.54 -10.10
CA LYS A 183 8.68 -1.61 -10.14
C LYS A 183 9.80 -2.10 -9.23
N ARG A 184 11.05 -2.02 -9.68
CA ARG A 184 12.21 -2.25 -8.82
C ARG A 184 12.39 -1.07 -7.87
N LEU A 185 12.69 -1.34 -6.61
CA LEU A 185 13.13 -0.34 -5.63
C LEU A 185 14.63 -0.03 -5.80
N THR A 186 15.12 0.92 -5.04
CA THR A 186 16.52 1.37 -5.13
C THR A 186 17.51 0.25 -4.76
N ALA A 187 17.22 -0.53 -3.73
CA ALA A 187 18.08 -1.64 -3.31
C ALA A 187 17.89 -2.86 -4.24
N PRO A 188 18.96 -3.65 -4.46
CA PRO A 188 18.86 -4.92 -5.19
C PRO A 188 17.82 -5.86 -4.56
N ASP A 189 17.18 -6.66 -5.42
CA ASP A 189 16.19 -7.68 -5.01
C ASP A 189 14.98 -7.18 -4.22
N GLN A 190 14.67 -5.87 -4.33
CA GLN A 190 13.53 -5.23 -3.71
C GLN A 190 12.59 -4.65 -4.77
N TYR A 191 11.30 -4.99 -4.67
CA TYR A 191 10.30 -4.68 -5.69
C TYR A 191 8.97 -4.23 -5.06
N THR A 192 8.21 -3.45 -5.83
CA THR A 192 6.77 -3.30 -5.62
C THR A 192 6.03 -3.99 -6.74
N PHE A 193 4.89 -4.62 -6.43
CA PHE A 193 4.01 -5.24 -7.42
C PHE A 193 2.56 -4.82 -7.21
N HIS A 194 1.80 -4.85 -8.30
CA HIS A 194 0.41 -4.39 -8.34
C HIS A 194 -0.50 -5.52 -8.88
N PRO A 195 -0.82 -6.56 -8.09
CA PRO A 195 -1.50 -7.76 -8.57
C PRO A 195 -2.89 -7.53 -9.17
N ILE A 196 -3.54 -6.41 -8.78
CA ILE A 196 -4.87 -6.01 -9.27
C ILE A 196 -4.79 -4.92 -10.37
N TYR A 197 -3.65 -4.79 -11.05
CA TYR A 197 -3.40 -3.72 -12.03
C TYR A 197 -4.44 -3.65 -13.17
N ASP A 198 -5.05 -4.78 -13.53
CA ASP A 198 -6.04 -4.93 -14.60
C ASP A 198 -7.50 -4.82 -14.13
N TRP A 199 -7.74 -4.66 -12.81
CA TRP A 199 -9.09 -4.52 -12.25
C TRP A 199 -9.73 -3.19 -12.62
N SER A 200 -11.02 -3.23 -12.90
CA SER A 200 -11.84 -2.03 -13.02
C SER A 200 -12.34 -1.54 -11.65
N TYR A 201 -12.89 -0.33 -11.62
CA TYR A 201 -13.58 0.20 -10.44
C TYR A 201 -14.72 -0.73 -9.98
N VAL A 202 -15.45 -1.31 -10.93
CA VAL A 202 -16.57 -2.24 -10.64
C VAL A 202 -16.04 -3.54 -10.05
N ASP A 203 -14.94 -4.08 -10.55
CA ASP A 203 -14.33 -5.32 -10.00
C ASP A 203 -13.96 -5.16 -8.53
N VAL A 204 -13.40 -3.99 -8.16
CA VAL A 204 -13.02 -3.67 -6.77
C VAL A 204 -14.24 -3.71 -5.86
N TRP A 205 -15.32 -3.01 -6.21
CA TRP A 205 -16.52 -2.99 -5.37
C TRP A 205 -17.25 -4.32 -5.37
N HIS A 206 -17.29 -5.00 -6.49
CA HIS A 206 -17.86 -6.35 -6.57
C HIS A 206 -17.14 -7.31 -5.61
N ALA A 207 -15.81 -7.30 -5.58
CA ALA A 207 -15.05 -8.14 -4.66
C ALA A 207 -15.31 -7.79 -3.19
N ILE A 208 -15.27 -6.51 -2.83
CA ILE A 208 -15.54 -6.05 -1.46
C ILE A 208 -16.91 -6.53 -0.98
N HIS A 209 -17.95 -6.35 -1.78
CA HIS A 209 -19.32 -6.70 -1.38
C HIS A 209 -19.59 -8.21 -1.41
N SER A 210 -19.08 -8.94 -2.41
CA SER A 210 -19.30 -10.40 -2.50
C SER A 210 -18.54 -11.16 -1.43
N GLU A 211 -17.32 -10.76 -1.10
CA GLU A 211 -16.51 -11.34 -0.03
C GLU A 211 -16.85 -10.77 1.37
N LYS A 212 -17.70 -9.73 1.43
CA LYS A 212 -18.09 -9.02 2.66
C LYS A 212 -16.91 -8.46 3.44
N TRP A 213 -15.90 -7.98 2.72
CA TRP A 213 -14.74 -7.38 3.35
C TRP A 213 -15.05 -6.03 3.96
N PRO A 214 -14.57 -5.74 5.18
CA PRO A 214 -14.66 -4.42 5.76
C PRO A 214 -13.85 -3.42 4.94
N TYR A 215 -14.42 -2.27 4.64
CA TYR A 215 -13.79 -1.19 3.88
C TYR A 215 -13.88 0.15 4.62
N ASN A 216 -13.18 1.14 4.11
CA ASN A 216 -13.18 2.49 4.67
C ASN A 216 -14.54 3.16 4.49
N GLU A 217 -15.20 3.50 5.58
CA GLU A 217 -16.53 4.14 5.59
C GLU A 217 -16.56 5.53 4.95
N ILE A 218 -15.40 6.15 4.66
CA ILE A 218 -15.34 7.42 3.93
C ILE A 218 -16.05 7.34 2.58
N TYR A 219 -16.07 6.16 1.94
CA TYR A 219 -16.77 5.98 0.67
C TYR A 219 -18.30 6.08 0.81
N ASP A 220 -18.84 5.68 1.95
CA ASP A 220 -20.28 5.83 2.23
C ASP A 220 -20.64 7.30 2.45
N TYR A 221 -19.77 8.06 3.12
CA TYR A 221 -19.92 9.50 3.26
C TYR A 221 -19.83 10.22 1.91
N GLN A 222 -18.83 9.90 1.10
CA GLN A 222 -18.67 10.47 -0.24
C GLN A 222 -19.89 10.19 -1.12
N TYR A 223 -20.41 8.96 -1.09
CA TYR A 223 -21.64 8.61 -1.84
C TYR A 223 -22.87 9.38 -1.36
N ARG A 224 -23.07 9.47 -0.04
CA ARG A 224 -24.24 10.16 0.55
C ARG A 224 -24.26 11.66 0.30
N TYR A 225 -23.10 12.29 0.30
CA TYR A 225 -22.99 13.75 0.21
C TYR A 225 -22.54 14.24 -1.18
N GLY A 226 -22.35 13.36 -2.15
CA GLY A 226 -21.99 13.71 -3.52
C GLY A 226 -20.59 14.33 -3.67
N MET A 227 -19.66 13.96 -2.78
CA MET A 227 -18.29 14.47 -2.78
C MET A 227 -17.38 13.63 -3.66
#